data_bd049d6084eada57d1e9f8872cea77de
#
_entry.id   bd049d6084eada57d1e9f8872cea77de
#
_cell.length_a   1.000
_cell.length_b   1.000
_cell.length_c   1.000
_cell.angle_alpha   90.00
_cell.angle_beta   90.00
_cell.angle_gamma   90.00
#
_symmetry.space_group_name_H-M   'P 1'
#
loop_
_entity.id
_entity.type
_entity.pdbx_description
1 polymer ?
#
loop_
_entity_poly.entity_id
_entity_poly.type
_entity_poly.pdbx_seq_one_letter_code
_entity_poly.pdbx_strand_id
1 'polypeptide(L)'
;VARRRQRRPPRRRKLHDVGPPRQRLVARRHRAVGVPQPRAVVDASTPIDSDASLQLLTWNDEEGKKTFWHSSAHLMAEAIEALYPGTKFGIGPAIENGFYYDIDLGGKEFGSDQFKAIEDKMLELAREKNEYVRTSVSKADAISYFKEKGDEYKLELIDGLADGSITFYNQGNFTDLCRGPHIPNTGFIKSVKLMSVAGAYWRGDEKRKQLTRIYAITFPKAKELEEYLTLLEEAKRRDHRKLGKEMEL
;
A
#
# COMPACT_ATOMS: atom_id res chain seq x y z
N VAL A 1 -43.82 23.68 -34.30
CA VAL A 1 -43.56 23.37 -32.90
C VAL A 1 -42.41 22.38 -32.86
N ALA A 2 -41.16 22.89 -32.72
CA ALA A 2 -39.94 22.07 -32.68
C ALA A 2 -39.78 21.48 -31.27
N ARG A 3 -39.92 20.18 -31.13
CA ARG A 3 -39.57 19.45 -29.89
C ARG A 3 -38.07 19.49 -29.67
N ARG A 4 -37.59 20.28 -28.63
CA ARG A 4 -36.22 20.20 -28.11
C ARG A 4 -36.00 18.77 -27.55
N ARG A 5 -35.15 17.98 -28.21
CA ARG A 5 -34.60 16.75 -27.62
C ARG A 5 -33.71 17.14 -26.44
N GLN A 6 -34.16 16.85 -25.22
CA GLN A 6 -33.29 16.91 -24.04
C GLN A 6 -32.17 15.88 -24.23
N ARG A 7 -30.94 16.35 -24.38
CA ARG A 7 -29.74 15.50 -24.33
C ARG A 7 -29.60 15.00 -22.88
N ARG A 8 -29.70 13.69 -22.70
CA ARG A 8 -29.34 13.06 -21.43
C ARG A 8 -27.89 13.41 -21.11
N PRO A 9 -27.54 13.76 -19.85
CA PRO A 9 -26.16 13.98 -19.44
C PRO A 9 -25.35 12.68 -19.69
N PRO A 10 -24.07 12.78 -20.08
CA PRO A 10 -23.22 11.61 -20.29
C PRO A 10 -23.12 10.84 -18.97
N ARG A 11 -23.34 9.52 -19.02
CA ARG A 11 -23.13 8.64 -17.86
C ARG A 11 -21.65 8.71 -17.49
N ARG A 12 -21.37 9.05 -16.23
CA ARG A 12 -20.02 8.99 -15.66
C ARG A 12 -19.50 7.55 -15.79
N ARG A 13 -18.49 7.33 -16.61
CA ARG A 13 -17.83 6.02 -16.74
C ARG A 13 -16.79 5.90 -15.65
N LYS A 14 -16.85 4.83 -14.88
CA LYS A 14 -15.78 4.44 -13.96
C LYS A 14 -14.69 3.71 -14.74
N LEU A 15 -13.43 3.78 -14.29
CA LEU A 15 -12.29 3.12 -14.94
C LEU A 15 -12.47 1.60 -15.15
N HIS A 16 -13.29 0.94 -14.30
CA HIS A 16 -13.58 -0.49 -14.44
C HIS A 16 -14.55 -0.84 -15.58
N ASP A 17 -15.25 0.15 -16.18
CA ASP A 17 -16.16 -0.09 -17.32
C ASP A 17 -15.40 -0.26 -18.66
N VAL A 18 -14.07 -0.20 -18.65
CA VAL A 18 -13.22 -0.29 -19.83
C VAL A 18 -12.60 -1.70 -19.95
N GLY A 19 -13.36 -2.67 -20.46
CA GLY A 19 -12.92 -4.03 -20.84
C GLY A 19 -12.63 -5.01 -19.69
N PRO A 20 -12.29 -6.29 -19.96
CA PRO A 20 -12.19 -7.34 -18.95
C PRO A 20 -11.10 -7.07 -17.89
N PRO A 21 -11.32 -7.45 -16.62
CA PRO A 21 -10.54 -7.00 -15.45
C PRO A 21 -9.20 -7.73 -15.26
N ARG A 22 -8.46 -8.04 -16.31
CA ARG A 22 -7.17 -8.72 -16.15
C ARG A 22 -6.09 -7.74 -15.71
N GLN A 23 -5.70 -7.79 -14.40
CA GLN A 23 -4.48 -7.22 -13.81
C GLN A 23 -4.32 -5.68 -13.82
N ARG A 24 -5.41 -4.92 -13.88
CA ARG A 24 -5.37 -3.46 -13.77
C ARG A 24 -5.26 -3.05 -12.32
N LEU A 25 -4.13 -2.49 -11.91
CA LEU A 25 -3.92 -2.08 -10.52
C LEU A 25 -4.30 -0.61 -10.31
N VAL A 26 -3.90 0.25 -11.21
CA VAL A 26 -4.13 1.70 -11.18
C VAL A 26 -4.19 2.25 -12.60
N ALA A 27 -4.59 3.51 -12.74
CA ALA A 27 -4.55 4.21 -14.02
C ALA A 27 -3.70 5.49 -13.92
N ARG A 28 -3.01 5.81 -15.00
CA ARG A 28 -2.32 7.09 -15.18
C ARG A 28 -3.21 8.00 -16.01
N ARG A 29 -3.59 9.16 -15.47
CA ARG A 29 -4.42 10.14 -16.15
C ARG A 29 -3.57 11.16 -16.88
N HIS A 30 -3.83 11.40 -18.16
CA HIS A 30 -3.29 12.50 -18.95
C HIS A 30 -4.45 13.39 -19.39
N ARG A 31 -4.33 14.71 -19.22
CA ARG A 31 -5.27 15.66 -19.80
C ARG A 31 -4.95 15.87 -21.28
N ALA A 32 -5.99 16.08 -22.11
CA ALA A 32 -5.83 16.23 -23.54
C ALA A 32 -5.01 17.50 -23.91
N VAL A 33 -4.12 17.30 -24.87
CA VAL A 33 -3.44 18.24 -25.77
C VAL A 33 -3.14 19.67 -25.29
N GLY A 34 -1.84 19.98 -25.10
CA GLY A 34 -1.29 21.33 -25.20
C GLY A 34 -0.58 21.90 -23.96
N VAL A 35 -0.72 21.32 -22.77
CA VAL A 35 0.01 21.74 -21.57
C VAL A 35 0.63 20.55 -20.89
N PRO A 36 1.95 20.54 -20.58
CA PRO A 36 2.57 19.48 -19.78
C PRO A 36 2.00 19.53 -18.37
N GLN A 37 1.00 18.71 -18.09
CA GLN A 37 0.47 18.51 -16.73
C GLN A 37 1.14 17.31 -16.10
N PRO A 38 1.41 17.31 -14.78
CA PRO A 38 2.03 16.17 -14.11
C PRO A 38 1.16 14.92 -14.30
N ARG A 39 1.80 13.84 -14.72
CA ARG A 39 1.18 12.52 -14.84
C ARG A 39 0.80 12.05 -13.45
N ALA A 40 -0.48 12.01 -13.13
CA ALA A 40 -0.96 11.51 -11.85
C ALA A 40 -1.34 10.03 -11.97
N VAL A 41 -0.80 9.20 -11.07
CA VAL A 41 -1.29 7.84 -10.87
C VAL A 41 -2.49 7.92 -9.94
N VAL A 42 -3.59 7.30 -10.31
CA VAL A 42 -4.86 7.34 -9.58
C VAL A 42 -5.44 5.95 -9.43
N ASP A 43 -6.30 5.75 -8.44
CA ASP A 43 -7.02 4.49 -8.27
C ASP A 43 -7.86 4.14 -9.51
N ALA A 44 -8.01 2.85 -9.77
CA ALA A 44 -8.87 2.38 -10.85
C ALA A 44 -10.36 2.74 -10.65
N SER A 45 -10.76 3.08 -9.43
CA SER A 45 -12.09 3.55 -9.07
C SER A 45 -12.31 5.05 -9.26
N THR A 46 -11.24 5.82 -9.56
CA THR A 46 -11.33 7.27 -9.71
C THR A 46 -12.26 7.65 -10.87
N PRO A 47 -13.28 8.52 -10.67
CA PRO A 47 -14.14 8.99 -11.74
C PRO A 47 -13.37 9.80 -12.78
N ILE A 48 -13.78 9.69 -14.05
CA ILE A 48 -13.27 10.48 -15.15
C ILE A 48 -14.35 11.50 -15.52
N ASP A 49 -14.11 12.76 -15.18
CA ASP A 49 -15.09 13.84 -15.33
C ASP A 49 -14.86 14.71 -16.59
N SER A 50 -13.75 14.50 -17.31
CA SER A 50 -13.38 15.23 -18.52
C SER A 50 -12.59 14.35 -19.48
N ASP A 51 -12.45 14.79 -20.73
CA ASP A 51 -11.62 14.09 -21.72
C ASP A 51 -10.19 13.95 -21.18
N ALA A 52 -9.68 12.73 -21.22
CA ALA A 52 -8.36 12.39 -20.72
C ALA A 52 -7.75 11.22 -21.49
N SER A 53 -6.45 11.23 -21.65
CA SER A 53 -5.69 10.06 -22.07
C SER A 53 -5.38 9.20 -20.86
N LEU A 54 -5.61 7.90 -20.94
CA LEU A 54 -5.41 6.95 -19.85
C LEU A 54 -4.40 5.89 -20.25
N GLN A 55 -3.49 5.60 -19.33
CA GLN A 55 -2.64 4.43 -19.35
C GLN A 55 -3.00 3.53 -18.19
N LEU A 56 -3.35 2.29 -18.46
CA LEU A 56 -3.59 1.30 -17.40
C LEU A 56 -2.25 0.71 -16.97
N LEU A 57 -1.97 0.77 -15.68
CA LEU A 57 -0.76 0.23 -15.08
C LEU A 57 -1.04 -1.14 -14.47
N THR A 58 -0.07 -2.03 -14.64
CA THR A 58 -0.12 -3.42 -14.17
C THR A 58 1.06 -3.72 -13.25
N TRP A 59 1.16 -4.94 -12.76
CA TRP A 59 2.32 -5.43 -12.02
C TRP A 59 3.66 -5.28 -12.76
N ASN A 60 3.65 -5.29 -14.09
CA ASN A 60 4.87 -5.16 -14.90
C ASN A 60 5.37 -3.72 -15.02
N ASP A 61 4.55 -2.74 -14.65
CA ASP A 61 4.91 -1.33 -14.63
C ASP A 61 5.48 -0.95 -13.27
N GLU A 62 6.53 -0.13 -13.22
CA GLU A 62 7.17 0.28 -11.96
C GLU A 62 6.19 0.93 -10.97
N GLU A 63 5.37 1.85 -11.45
CA GLU A 63 4.37 2.53 -10.60
C GLU A 63 3.23 1.59 -10.20
N GLY A 64 2.86 0.64 -11.06
CA GLY A 64 1.89 -0.41 -10.74
C GLY A 64 2.42 -1.32 -9.62
N LYS A 65 3.70 -1.70 -9.70
CA LYS A 65 4.38 -2.49 -8.67
C LYS A 65 4.49 -1.73 -7.35
N LYS A 66 4.88 -0.45 -7.37
CA LYS A 66 4.90 0.40 -6.17
C LYS A 66 3.53 0.51 -5.51
N THR A 67 2.47 0.69 -6.30
CA THR A 67 1.09 0.74 -5.80
C THR A 67 0.65 -0.60 -5.20
N PHE A 68 1.05 -1.71 -5.80
CA PHE A 68 0.77 -3.05 -5.28
C PHE A 68 1.42 -3.25 -3.91
N TRP A 69 2.70 -2.92 -3.76
CA TRP A 69 3.41 -3.05 -2.49
C TRP A 69 2.92 -2.05 -1.43
N HIS A 70 2.57 -0.83 -1.82
CA HIS A 70 1.93 0.11 -0.92
C HIS A 70 0.59 -0.43 -0.36
N SER A 71 -0.22 -1.05 -1.23
CA SER A 71 -1.46 -1.70 -0.80
C SER A 71 -1.21 -2.93 0.07
N SER A 72 -0.13 -3.66 -0.21
CA SER A 72 0.29 -4.79 0.62
C SER A 72 0.76 -4.36 2.01
N ALA A 73 1.34 -3.16 2.13
CA ALA A 73 1.69 -2.59 3.45
C ALA A 73 0.44 -2.35 4.30
N HIS A 74 -0.63 -1.83 3.71
CA HIS A 74 -1.92 -1.69 4.40
C HIS A 74 -2.53 -3.04 4.79
N LEU A 75 -2.46 -4.05 3.93
CA LEU A 75 -2.92 -5.41 4.26
C LEU A 75 -2.11 -6.02 5.41
N MET A 76 -0.79 -5.76 5.47
CA MET A 76 0.04 -6.19 6.59
C MET A 76 -0.34 -5.46 7.88
N ALA A 77 -0.62 -4.17 7.80
CA ALA A 77 -1.07 -3.40 8.96
C ALA A 77 -2.41 -3.91 9.50
N GLU A 78 -3.38 -4.24 8.63
CA GLU A 78 -4.65 -4.86 9.01
C GLU A 78 -4.44 -6.21 9.70
N ALA A 79 -3.56 -7.06 9.16
CA ALA A 79 -3.23 -8.35 9.77
C ALA A 79 -2.59 -8.19 11.16
N ILE A 80 -1.68 -7.21 11.30
CA ILE A 80 -1.02 -6.90 12.57
C ILE A 80 -2.03 -6.33 13.57
N GLU A 81 -2.91 -5.39 13.19
CA GLU A 81 -3.94 -4.85 14.08
C GLU A 81 -4.87 -5.94 14.60
N ALA A 82 -5.24 -6.90 13.72
CA ALA A 82 -6.09 -8.02 14.08
C ALA A 82 -5.43 -9.00 15.08
N LEU A 83 -4.12 -9.25 14.93
CA LEU A 83 -3.37 -10.17 15.80
C LEU A 83 -2.86 -9.49 17.07
N TYR A 84 -2.56 -8.19 16.99
CA TYR A 84 -1.99 -7.39 18.07
C TYR A 84 -2.80 -6.10 18.28
N PRO A 85 -4.01 -6.19 18.84
CA PRO A 85 -4.84 -5.01 19.11
C PRO A 85 -4.12 -3.96 19.94
N GLY A 86 -4.31 -2.70 19.59
CA GLY A 86 -3.65 -1.56 20.23
C GLY A 86 -2.27 -1.23 19.65
N THR A 87 -1.83 -1.91 18.60
CA THR A 87 -0.65 -1.50 17.82
C THR A 87 -0.87 -0.10 17.22
N LYS A 88 0.15 0.75 17.33
CA LYS A 88 0.14 2.07 16.68
C LYS A 88 0.98 2.01 15.40
N PHE A 89 0.56 2.76 14.40
CA PHE A 89 1.12 2.66 13.05
C PHE A 89 1.82 3.96 12.64
N GLY A 90 3.10 3.85 12.31
CA GLY A 90 3.89 4.94 11.73
C GLY A 90 3.61 5.10 10.23
N ILE A 91 4.57 4.74 9.39
CA ILE A 91 4.50 4.81 7.93
C ILE A 91 4.84 3.47 7.29
N GLY A 92 4.20 3.20 6.12
CA GLY A 92 4.37 1.97 5.36
C GLY A 92 4.58 2.18 3.86
N PRO A 93 5.73 2.72 3.42
CA PRO A 93 5.99 2.96 2.00
C PRO A 93 6.41 1.68 1.27
N ALA A 94 6.16 1.65 -0.04
CA ALA A 94 6.85 0.75 -0.95
C ALA A 94 8.33 1.18 -1.09
N ILE A 95 9.22 0.19 -1.23
CA ILE A 95 10.64 0.35 -1.48
C ILE A 95 11.02 -0.35 -2.79
N GLU A 96 12.30 -0.36 -3.15
CA GLU A 96 12.78 -0.96 -4.41
C GLU A 96 12.37 -2.42 -4.56
N ASN A 97 12.46 -3.22 -3.48
CA ASN A 97 12.11 -4.64 -3.48
C ASN A 97 11.18 -4.96 -2.30
N GLY A 98 9.89 -4.65 -2.45
CA GLY A 98 8.88 -4.89 -1.43
C GLY A 98 8.44 -3.60 -0.73
N PHE A 99 8.20 -3.70 0.56
CA PHE A 99 7.70 -2.61 1.41
C PHE A 99 8.12 -2.85 2.86
N TYR A 100 7.93 -1.84 3.69
CA TYR A 100 7.98 -2.01 5.15
C TYR A 100 6.80 -1.31 5.82
N TYR A 101 6.63 -1.58 7.10
CA TYR A 101 5.78 -0.77 7.98
C TYR A 101 6.47 -0.59 9.32
N ASP A 102 6.45 0.66 9.81
CA ASP A 102 6.91 1.02 11.15
C ASP A 102 5.75 0.93 12.13
N ILE A 103 5.88 0.12 13.17
CA ILE A 103 4.84 -0.13 14.15
C ILE A 103 5.36 0.05 15.57
N ASP A 104 4.46 0.40 16.48
CA ASP A 104 4.70 0.43 17.91
C ASP A 104 3.78 -0.57 18.61
N LEU A 105 4.35 -1.63 19.11
CA LEU A 105 3.66 -2.71 19.82
C LEU A 105 3.51 -2.47 21.33
N GLY A 106 3.81 -1.25 21.83
CA GLY A 106 3.69 -0.92 23.24
C GLY A 106 4.67 -1.67 24.14
N GLY A 107 5.85 -2.01 23.62
CA GLY A 107 6.91 -2.71 24.36
C GLY A 107 6.81 -4.23 24.32
N LYS A 108 5.88 -4.81 23.55
CA LYS A 108 5.85 -6.25 23.28
C LYS A 108 7.03 -6.64 22.38
N GLU A 109 7.67 -7.75 22.70
CA GLU A 109 8.72 -8.31 21.86
C GLU A 109 8.13 -8.81 20.53
N PHE A 110 8.88 -8.58 19.45
CA PHE A 110 8.50 -8.98 18.11
C PHE A 110 9.73 -9.48 17.34
N GLY A 111 9.64 -10.66 16.79
CA GLY A 111 10.70 -11.31 16.05
C GLY A 111 10.20 -12.15 14.89
N SER A 112 11.07 -12.95 14.31
CA SER A 112 10.75 -13.79 13.16
C SER A 112 9.81 -14.98 13.45
N ASP A 113 9.65 -15.33 14.70
CA ASP A 113 8.72 -16.36 15.18
C ASP A 113 7.25 -15.99 14.96
N GLN A 114 6.93 -14.67 14.92
CA GLN A 114 5.59 -14.19 14.62
C GLN A 114 5.28 -14.06 13.10
N PHE A 115 6.28 -14.18 12.24
CA PHE A 115 6.11 -13.97 10.79
C PHE A 115 5.05 -14.83 10.18
N LYS A 116 5.07 -16.13 10.48
CA LYS A 116 4.12 -17.10 9.93
C LYS A 116 2.68 -16.76 10.25
N ALA A 117 2.39 -16.32 11.46
CA ALA A 117 1.04 -15.93 11.87
C ALA A 117 0.54 -14.71 11.08
N ILE A 118 1.42 -13.72 10.85
CA ILE A 118 1.08 -12.52 10.07
C ILE A 118 0.92 -12.87 8.60
N GLU A 119 1.81 -13.66 8.00
CA GLU A 119 1.71 -14.13 6.62
C GLU A 119 0.38 -14.85 6.37
N ASP A 120 0.00 -15.77 7.26
CA ASP A 120 -1.25 -16.53 7.18
C ASP A 120 -2.46 -15.60 7.30
N LYS A 121 -2.44 -14.65 8.25
CA LYS A 121 -3.50 -13.66 8.42
C LYS A 121 -3.64 -12.73 7.23
N MET A 122 -2.53 -12.26 6.65
CA MET A 122 -2.56 -11.48 5.41
C MET A 122 -3.21 -12.24 4.27
N LEU A 123 -2.89 -13.53 4.10
CA LEU A 123 -3.49 -14.36 3.05
C LEU A 123 -4.96 -14.68 3.32
N GLU A 124 -5.37 -14.80 4.58
CA GLU A 124 -6.78 -14.90 4.97
C GLU A 124 -7.55 -13.65 4.55
N LEU A 125 -7.12 -12.47 4.97
CA LEU A 125 -7.72 -11.17 4.63
C LEU A 125 -7.70 -10.90 3.11
N ALA A 126 -6.63 -11.31 2.41
CA ALA A 126 -6.56 -11.18 0.96
C ALA A 126 -7.66 -11.97 0.23
N ARG A 127 -8.09 -13.12 0.76
CA ARG A 127 -9.16 -13.95 0.18
C ARG A 127 -10.54 -13.29 0.30
N GLU A 128 -10.74 -12.38 1.24
CA GLU A 128 -11.98 -11.61 1.40
C GLU A 128 -12.20 -10.63 0.25
N LYS A 129 -11.13 -10.21 -0.44
CA LYS A 129 -11.15 -9.27 -1.58
C LYS A 129 -11.74 -7.91 -1.22
N ASN A 130 -11.46 -7.43 -0.02
CA ASN A 130 -11.90 -6.13 0.46
C ASN A 130 -11.36 -5.02 -0.46
N GLU A 131 -12.26 -4.11 -0.87
CA GLU A 131 -11.90 -2.96 -1.71
C GLU A 131 -11.11 -1.93 -0.90
N TYR A 132 -10.16 -1.25 -1.56
CA TYR A 132 -9.51 -0.06 -0.99
C TYR A 132 -10.37 1.16 -1.31
N VAL A 133 -11.03 1.68 -0.29
CA VAL A 133 -11.98 2.80 -0.43
C VAL A 133 -11.35 4.08 0.08
N ARG A 134 -11.19 5.05 -0.83
CA ARG A 134 -10.66 6.39 -0.51
C ARG A 134 -11.77 7.32 -0.03
N THR A 135 -11.55 7.97 1.10
CA THR A 135 -12.46 8.98 1.66
C THR A 135 -11.70 10.26 1.99
N SER A 136 -12.21 11.40 1.55
CA SER A 136 -11.71 12.70 1.99
C SER A 136 -12.34 13.04 3.34
N VAL A 137 -11.52 13.47 4.29
CA VAL A 137 -11.95 13.80 5.66
C VAL A 137 -11.48 15.19 6.06
N SER A 138 -12.21 15.85 6.96
CA SER A 138 -11.76 17.08 7.56
C SER A 138 -10.58 16.83 8.52
N LYS A 139 -9.75 17.85 8.76
CA LYS A 139 -8.67 17.72 9.73
C LYS A 139 -9.21 17.43 11.14
N ALA A 140 -10.35 18.01 11.49
CA ALA A 140 -10.97 17.77 12.79
C ALA A 140 -11.43 16.30 12.97
N ASP A 141 -12.08 15.72 11.95
CA ASP A 141 -12.51 14.32 11.97
C ASP A 141 -11.31 13.36 12.01
N ALA A 142 -10.26 13.66 11.23
CA ALA A 142 -9.03 12.87 11.23
C ALA A 142 -8.35 12.87 12.61
N ILE A 143 -8.25 14.03 13.26
CA ILE A 143 -7.72 14.15 14.62
C ILE A 143 -8.58 13.38 15.62
N SER A 144 -9.92 13.49 15.52
CA SER A 144 -10.84 12.79 16.42
C SER A 144 -10.64 11.27 16.31
N TYR A 145 -10.61 10.75 15.08
CA TYR A 145 -10.43 9.32 14.81
C TYR A 145 -9.14 8.75 15.40
N PHE A 146 -8.00 9.40 15.15
CA PHE A 146 -6.72 8.89 15.64
C PHE A 146 -6.47 9.18 17.13
N LYS A 147 -7.16 10.17 17.72
CA LYS A 147 -7.21 10.33 19.19
C LYS A 147 -7.95 9.17 19.86
N GLU A 148 -9.08 8.74 19.29
CA GLU A 148 -9.83 7.60 19.81
C GLU A 148 -9.02 6.29 19.70
N LYS A 149 -8.28 6.10 18.58
CA LYS A 149 -7.33 4.99 18.43
C LYS A 149 -6.07 5.11 19.30
N GLY A 150 -5.78 6.28 19.88
CA GLY A 150 -4.57 6.53 20.65
C GLY A 150 -3.29 6.51 19.83
N ASP A 151 -3.37 6.76 18.51
CA ASP A 151 -2.22 6.72 17.59
C ASP A 151 -1.57 8.10 17.45
N GLU A 152 -0.58 8.35 18.29
CA GLU A 152 0.19 9.60 18.32
C GLU A 152 0.99 9.85 17.03
N TYR A 153 1.42 8.79 16.34
CA TYR A 153 2.20 8.93 15.10
C TYR A 153 1.35 9.50 13.97
N LYS A 154 0.11 9.00 13.82
CA LYS A 154 -0.84 9.54 12.84
C LYS A 154 -1.29 10.96 13.20
N LEU A 155 -1.48 11.26 14.50
CA LEU A 155 -1.80 12.62 14.95
C LEU A 155 -0.70 13.61 14.57
N GLU A 156 0.57 13.25 14.75
CA GLU A 156 1.69 14.09 14.36
C GLU A 156 1.78 14.27 12.83
N LEU A 157 1.49 13.23 12.05
CA LEU A 157 1.45 13.34 10.59
C LEU A 157 0.34 14.29 10.12
N ILE A 158 -0.84 14.23 10.76
CA ILE A 158 -1.99 15.09 10.44
C ILE A 158 -1.70 16.56 10.76
N ASP A 159 -0.94 16.84 11.83
CA ASP A 159 -0.60 18.21 12.21
C ASP A 159 0.08 18.98 11.07
N GLY A 160 0.97 18.32 10.36
CA GLY A 160 1.67 18.87 9.19
C GLY A 160 0.84 18.97 7.90
N LEU A 161 -0.43 18.53 7.87
CA LEU A 161 -1.28 18.52 6.68
C LEU A 161 -2.26 19.70 6.67
N ALA A 162 -2.48 20.26 5.47
CA ALA A 162 -3.52 21.26 5.26
C ALA A 162 -4.90 20.63 5.28
N ASP A 163 -5.89 21.35 5.84
CA ASP A 163 -7.29 20.92 5.77
C ASP A 163 -7.75 20.80 4.30
N GLY A 164 -8.61 19.84 4.02
CA GLY A 164 -9.06 19.52 2.65
C GLY A 164 -8.08 18.67 1.83
N SER A 165 -6.85 18.39 2.33
CA SER A 165 -5.89 17.51 1.68
C SER A 165 -5.80 16.11 2.33
N ILE A 166 -6.56 15.87 3.38
CA ILE A 166 -6.49 14.65 4.19
C ILE A 166 -7.41 13.58 3.61
N THR A 167 -6.85 12.40 3.40
CA THR A 167 -7.60 11.25 2.92
C THR A 167 -7.31 10.03 3.76
N PHE A 168 -8.36 9.24 3.99
CA PHE A 168 -8.29 7.91 4.55
C PHE A 168 -8.45 6.88 3.45
N TYR A 169 -7.81 5.74 3.64
CA TYR A 169 -8.12 4.52 2.91
C TYR A 169 -8.59 3.46 3.90
N ASN A 170 -9.74 2.90 3.58
CA ASN A 170 -10.34 1.80 4.32
C ASN A 170 -10.28 0.53 3.47
N GLN A 171 -9.87 -0.57 4.06
CA GLN A 171 -10.07 -1.93 3.53
C GLN A 171 -10.43 -2.85 4.70
N GLY A 172 -11.44 -3.69 4.53
CA GLY A 172 -11.92 -4.55 5.61
C GLY A 172 -12.22 -3.77 6.88
N ASN A 173 -11.56 -4.13 7.97
CA ASN A 173 -11.69 -3.48 9.27
C ASN A 173 -10.58 -2.46 9.56
N PHE A 174 -9.69 -2.20 8.62
CA PHE A 174 -8.56 -1.30 8.80
C PHE A 174 -8.76 0.03 8.07
N THR A 175 -8.42 1.12 8.73
CA THR A 175 -8.45 2.47 8.15
C THR A 175 -7.12 3.17 8.44
N ASP A 176 -6.50 3.70 7.40
CA ASP A 176 -5.25 4.42 7.51
C ASP A 176 -5.29 5.82 6.89
N LEU A 177 -4.44 6.70 7.44
CA LEU A 177 -4.11 8.00 6.86
C LEU A 177 -3.21 7.79 5.65
N CYS A 178 -3.73 7.99 4.45
CA CYS A 178 -2.99 7.69 3.23
C CYS A 178 -3.45 8.56 2.05
N ARG A 179 -2.52 8.87 1.15
CA ARG A 179 -2.79 9.60 -0.10
C ARG A 179 -3.13 8.69 -1.27
N GLY A 180 -2.81 7.40 -1.16
CA GLY A 180 -2.93 6.45 -2.26
C GLY A 180 -1.85 6.65 -3.33
N PRO A 181 -2.02 6.11 -4.54
CA PRO A 181 -3.13 5.23 -4.92
C PRO A 181 -2.98 3.80 -4.37
N HIS A 182 -4.08 3.04 -4.47
CA HIS A 182 -4.13 1.63 -4.11
C HIS A 182 -4.65 0.75 -5.26
N ILE A 183 -4.39 -0.56 -5.16
CA ILE A 183 -4.99 -1.57 -6.04
C ILE A 183 -6.50 -1.68 -5.75
N PRO A 184 -7.32 -2.23 -6.69
CA PRO A 184 -8.76 -2.26 -6.52
C PRO A 184 -9.26 -3.01 -5.28
N ASN A 185 -8.62 -4.11 -4.90
CA ASN A 185 -8.96 -4.88 -3.71
C ASN A 185 -7.79 -5.77 -3.25
N THR A 186 -7.87 -6.28 -2.03
CA THR A 186 -6.85 -7.14 -1.41
C THR A 186 -6.64 -8.47 -2.14
N GLY A 187 -7.64 -8.93 -2.89
CA GLY A 187 -7.60 -10.20 -3.61
C GLY A 187 -6.58 -10.30 -4.74
N PHE A 188 -5.92 -9.20 -5.13
CA PHE A 188 -4.78 -9.23 -6.06
C PHE A 188 -3.51 -9.78 -5.41
N ILE A 189 -3.39 -9.72 -4.08
CA ILE A 189 -2.23 -10.21 -3.33
C ILE A 189 -2.39 -11.71 -3.11
N LYS A 190 -1.52 -12.52 -3.72
CA LYS A 190 -1.63 -13.99 -3.73
C LYS A 190 -0.54 -14.69 -2.93
N SER A 191 0.57 -14.01 -2.70
CA SER A 191 1.67 -14.56 -1.93
C SER A 191 2.38 -13.46 -1.15
N VAL A 192 2.86 -13.83 0.03
CA VAL A 192 3.44 -12.93 1.03
C VAL A 192 4.67 -13.58 1.62
N LYS A 193 5.70 -12.79 1.88
CA LYS A 193 6.84 -13.20 2.71
C LYS A 193 7.31 -12.04 3.56
N LEU A 194 7.31 -12.20 4.88
CA LEU A 194 8.00 -11.30 5.78
C LEU A 194 9.51 -11.62 5.74
N MET A 195 10.32 -10.60 5.56
CA MET A 195 11.75 -10.76 5.26
C MET A 195 12.63 -10.55 6.48
N SER A 196 12.39 -9.49 7.23
CA SER A 196 13.21 -9.12 8.38
C SER A 196 12.51 -8.11 9.30
N VAL A 197 13.04 -7.98 10.50
CA VAL A 197 12.67 -6.95 11.48
C VAL A 197 13.90 -6.12 11.80
N ALA A 198 13.71 -4.82 11.97
CA ALA A 198 14.75 -3.89 12.43
C ALA A 198 14.15 -2.83 13.35
N GLY A 199 14.97 -2.24 14.22
CA GLY A 199 14.62 -1.02 14.94
C GLY A 199 14.72 0.19 14.00
N ALA A 200 13.78 1.11 14.07
CA ALA A 200 13.80 2.36 13.32
C ALA A 200 13.32 3.51 14.19
N TYR A 201 14.15 4.53 14.37
CA TYR A 201 13.71 5.70 15.11
C TYR A 201 12.64 6.48 14.33
N TRP A 202 11.61 6.92 15.05
CA TRP A 202 10.53 7.69 14.45
C TRP A 202 11.07 8.93 13.73
N ARG A 203 10.78 9.05 12.43
CA ARG A 203 11.30 10.08 11.51
C ARG A 203 12.83 10.15 11.43
N GLY A 204 13.54 9.07 11.77
CA GLY A 204 15.00 9.03 11.72
C GLY A 204 15.71 9.81 12.84
N ASP A 205 14.99 10.27 13.85
CA ASP A 205 15.54 11.02 14.97
C ASP A 205 15.83 10.07 16.14
N GLU A 206 17.10 9.88 16.46
CA GLU A 206 17.60 9.00 17.55
C GLU A 206 17.08 9.39 18.95
N LYS A 207 16.64 10.63 19.13
CA LYS A 207 16.05 11.10 20.39
C LYS A 207 14.60 10.68 20.56
N ARG A 208 13.98 10.16 19.52
CA ARG A 208 12.58 9.73 19.49
C ARG A 208 12.46 8.24 19.75
N LYS A 209 11.23 7.79 19.94
CA LYS A 209 10.94 6.38 20.19
C LYS A 209 11.39 5.52 19.01
N GLN A 210 12.07 4.42 19.34
CA GLN A 210 12.39 3.39 18.38
C GLN A 210 11.16 2.52 18.11
N LEU A 211 10.76 2.41 16.85
CA LEU A 211 9.68 1.59 16.35
C LEU A 211 10.22 0.26 15.82
N THR A 212 9.35 -0.71 15.70
CA THR A 212 9.64 -1.97 15.01
C THR A 212 9.34 -1.82 13.54
N ARG A 213 10.34 -1.93 12.69
CA ARG A 213 10.20 -1.92 11.23
C ARG A 213 10.15 -3.34 10.70
N ILE A 214 9.06 -3.69 10.06
CA ILE A 214 8.85 -5.02 9.45
C ILE A 214 8.98 -4.89 7.95
N TYR A 215 9.95 -5.59 7.36
CA TYR A 215 10.13 -5.67 5.91
C TYR A 215 9.39 -6.87 5.35
N ALA A 216 8.70 -6.67 4.25
CA ALA A 216 7.96 -7.73 3.57
C ALA A 216 7.96 -7.56 2.05
N ILE A 217 7.64 -8.64 1.35
CA ILE A 217 7.44 -8.65 -0.09
C ILE A 217 6.19 -9.47 -0.43
N THR A 218 5.49 -9.06 -1.47
CA THR A 218 4.28 -9.73 -1.95
C THR A 218 4.28 -9.80 -3.47
N PHE A 219 3.57 -10.80 -4.01
CA PHE A 219 3.43 -10.99 -5.44
C PHE A 219 1.98 -11.34 -5.83
N PRO A 220 1.57 -11.03 -7.08
CA PRO A 220 0.26 -11.43 -7.61
C PRO A 220 0.17 -12.91 -7.95
N LYS A 221 1.27 -13.66 -7.89
CA LYS A 221 1.33 -15.11 -8.12
C LYS A 221 2.34 -15.78 -7.18
N ALA A 222 1.99 -16.95 -6.65
CA ALA A 222 2.87 -17.70 -5.76
C ALA A 222 4.20 -18.08 -6.42
N LYS A 223 4.17 -18.47 -7.70
CA LYS A 223 5.36 -18.82 -8.46
C LYS A 223 6.39 -17.68 -8.53
N GLU A 224 5.94 -16.42 -8.66
CA GLU A 224 6.83 -15.26 -8.70
C GLU A 224 7.56 -15.05 -7.36
N LEU A 225 6.90 -15.35 -6.23
CA LEU A 225 7.55 -15.34 -4.92
C LEU A 225 8.59 -16.47 -4.79
N GLU A 226 8.27 -17.67 -5.22
CA GLU A 226 9.20 -18.81 -5.19
C GLU A 226 10.45 -18.52 -6.01
N GLU A 227 10.29 -18.01 -7.23
CA GLU A 227 11.40 -17.61 -8.10
C GLU A 227 12.26 -16.52 -7.44
N TYR A 228 11.64 -15.52 -6.83
CA TYR A 228 12.34 -14.45 -6.12
C TYR A 228 13.15 -14.98 -4.93
N LEU A 229 12.57 -15.85 -4.10
CA LEU A 229 13.24 -16.43 -2.95
C LEU A 229 14.41 -17.32 -3.36
N THR A 230 14.25 -18.08 -4.44
CA THR A 230 15.33 -18.90 -5.02
C THR A 230 16.51 -18.02 -5.46
N LEU A 231 16.22 -16.91 -6.18
CA LEU A 231 17.27 -15.97 -6.59
C LEU A 231 18.00 -15.34 -5.40
N LEU A 232 17.27 -15.00 -4.33
CA LEU A 232 17.88 -14.47 -3.10
C LEU A 232 18.80 -15.50 -2.41
N GLU A 233 18.39 -16.75 -2.35
CA GLU A 233 19.20 -17.82 -1.78
C GLU A 233 20.47 -18.05 -2.61
N GLU A 234 20.36 -18.07 -3.93
CA GLU A 234 21.50 -18.18 -4.82
C GLU A 234 22.46 -16.98 -4.68
N ALA A 235 21.94 -15.76 -4.58
CA ALA A 235 22.74 -14.57 -4.36
C ALA A 235 23.53 -14.64 -3.04
N LYS A 236 22.87 -15.10 -1.95
CA LYS A 236 23.52 -15.33 -0.65
C LYS A 236 24.64 -16.39 -0.73
N ARG A 237 24.43 -17.47 -1.51
CA ARG A 237 25.44 -18.51 -1.72
C ARG A 237 26.66 -17.99 -2.50
N ARG A 238 26.45 -17.03 -3.40
CA ARG A 238 27.51 -16.42 -4.22
C ARG A 238 28.20 -15.23 -3.56
N ASP A 239 27.80 -14.86 -2.31
CA ASP A 239 28.42 -13.74 -1.60
C ASP A 239 29.93 -14.01 -1.40
N HIS A 240 30.76 -13.20 -2.04
CA HIS A 240 32.22 -13.31 -2.04
C HIS A 240 32.83 -13.34 -0.63
N ARG A 241 32.17 -12.74 0.37
CA ARG A 241 32.64 -12.80 1.76
C ARG A 241 32.54 -14.20 2.36
N LYS A 242 31.58 -15.00 1.91
CA LYS A 242 31.43 -16.38 2.35
C LYS A 242 32.41 -17.28 1.62
N LEU A 243 32.56 -17.11 0.31
CA LEU A 243 33.55 -17.79 -0.50
C LEU A 243 34.96 -17.52 -0.01
N GLY A 244 35.30 -16.27 0.33
CA GLY A 244 36.62 -15.92 0.86
C GLY A 244 36.95 -16.60 2.20
N LYS A 245 35.97 -16.79 3.08
CA LYS A 245 36.15 -17.52 4.34
C LYS A 245 36.23 -19.04 4.18
N GLU A 246 35.53 -19.61 3.19
CA GLU A 246 35.55 -21.05 2.92
C GLU A 246 36.79 -21.48 2.11
N MET A 247 37.41 -20.54 1.41
CA MET A 247 38.62 -20.79 0.58
C MET A 247 39.93 -20.41 1.28
N GLU A 248 39.92 -19.99 2.55
CA GLU A 248 41.09 -19.57 3.34
C GLU A 248 42.02 -18.54 2.64
N LEU A 249 41.42 -17.60 1.86
CA LEU A 249 42.08 -16.48 1.19
C LEU A 249 42.01 -15.18 2.01
#